data_1a7ed2f2342a2d9a80010086f16e250a
#
_entry.id   1a7ed2f2342a2d9a80010086f16e250a
#
_cell.length_a   1.000
_cell.length_b   1.000
_cell.length_c   1.000
_cell.angle_alpha   90.00
_cell.angle_beta   90.00
_cell.angle_gamma   90.00
#
_symmetry.space_group_name_H-M   'P 1'
#
loop_
_entity.id
_entity.type
_entity.pdbx_description
1 polymer ?
#
loop_
_entity_poly.entity_id
_entity_poly.type
_entity_poly.pdbx_seq_one_letter_code
_entity_poly.pdbx_strand_id
1 'polypeptide(L)'
;MPPPWRTCWHAGTPSPPPAPANPLPLQNAGYDSIPSGRLPGTDHLFMTPREAAIALNLIPGLGPVRIMRLLQVFATPELILESPASLLMEIPGIGAQLARHISSWRSTVNPYRELELAENAGASVTTVFDDSYPSSLRDLPAPPIVLYSWGNWTETDAERSIAVVGSRMATHYGRLCARNVSHDLAEAGVTVISGLARGVDTEAHAGAMDAGGRTIAVIGAGLNKLYPRENSNLAQRIADGHGAVVSEFPMDLPPSRTTFPMRNRIVSGWSRATLVVEASGRSGALITARTAAEQGRDVFCIPGPVDRHSSDGCHALIRDGAILATGASDILQDMNWAVPEQGLPLFSPGAPSRATPPPLPTLEEKEILHAIRLGFNTIDTLCTSLGKAAHIITPLLAKMQIAGQITPDAGGYFSINSRKL
;
A
#
# COMPACT_ATOMS: atom_id res chain seq x y z
N MET A 1 11.15 11.73 24.51
CA MET A 1 10.87 13.06 23.90
C MET A 1 10.62 12.80 22.42
N PRO A 2 9.55 13.30 21.80
CA PRO A 2 9.36 13.15 20.37
C PRO A 2 10.48 13.88 19.62
N PRO A 3 10.92 13.38 18.47
CA PRO A 3 11.99 13.97 17.69
C PRO A 3 11.60 15.39 17.20
N PRO A 4 12.57 16.30 17.05
CA PRO A 4 12.33 17.75 16.81
C PRO A 4 11.58 18.08 15.51
N TRP A 5 11.49 17.16 14.53
CA TRP A 5 10.79 17.38 13.26
C TRP A 5 9.25 17.28 13.37
N ARG A 6 8.69 16.69 14.43
CA ARG A 6 7.23 16.71 14.66
C ARG A 6 6.66 18.12 14.84
N THR A 7 7.48 19.11 15.13
CA THR A 7 7.07 20.49 15.37
C THR A 7 7.13 21.37 14.12
N CYS A 8 7.85 20.98 13.06
CA CYS A 8 8.04 21.85 11.87
C CYS A 8 6.90 21.80 10.85
N TRP A 9 6.03 20.79 10.88
CA TRP A 9 4.91 20.67 9.93
C TRP A 9 3.74 21.62 10.22
N HIS A 10 3.76 22.32 11.36
CA HIS A 10 2.68 23.20 11.82
C HIS A 10 2.91 24.70 11.57
N ALA A 11 4.02 25.10 10.99
CA ALA A 11 4.34 26.49 10.74
C ALA A 11 3.77 26.96 9.39
N GLY A 12 2.46 27.16 9.30
CA GLY A 12 1.82 27.71 8.10
C GLY A 12 0.33 27.40 7.92
N THR A 13 -0.27 26.62 8.79
CA THR A 13 -1.73 26.39 8.80
C THR A 13 -2.36 27.10 9.99
N PRO A 14 -3.57 27.67 9.86
CA PRO A 14 -4.31 28.14 11.02
C PRO A 14 -4.48 27.00 12.01
N SER A 15 -4.29 27.26 13.30
CA SER A 15 -4.39 26.31 14.40
C SER A 15 -5.55 25.35 14.18
N PRO A 16 -5.32 24.02 14.23
CA PRO A 16 -6.42 23.07 14.18
C PRO A 16 -7.36 23.36 15.35
N PRO A 17 -8.66 23.17 15.19
CA PRO A 17 -9.59 23.21 16.31
C PRO A 17 -9.08 22.23 17.38
N PRO A 18 -9.34 22.51 18.68
CA PRO A 18 -8.88 21.64 19.77
C PRO A 18 -9.29 20.21 19.46
N ALA A 19 -8.34 19.28 19.66
CA ALA A 19 -8.58 17.87 19.45
C ALA A 19 -9.88 17.48 20.18
N PRO A 20 -10.78 16.74 19.53
CA PRO A 20 -11.92 16.20 20.23
C PRO A 20 -11.41 15.38 21.41
N ALA A 21 -12.03 15.60 22.57
CA ALA A 21 -11.77 14.81 23.77
C ALA A 21 -11.71 13.32 23.37
N ASN A 22 -10.75 12.58 23.94
CA ASN A 22 -10.42 11.18 23.70
C ASN A 22 -11.54 10.40 23.00
N PRO A 23 -11.25 9.66 21.91
CA PRO A 23 -12.24 8.76 21.36
C PRO A 23 -12.72 7.89 22.51
N LEU A 24 -14.04 7.94 22.77
CA LEU A 24 -14.64 7.02 23.70
C LEU A 24 -14.23 5.61 23.23
N PRO A 25 -13.66 4.77 24.12
CA PRO A 25 -13.41 3.40 23.74
C PRO A 25 -14.76 2.84 23.28
N LEU A 26 -14.79 2.22 22.11
CA LEU A 26 -15.85 1.31 21.72
C LEU A 26 -15.76 0.14 22.71
N GLN A 27 -16.21 0.40 23.95
CA GLN A 27 -16.35 -0.65 24.94
C GLN A 27 -17.37 -1.61 24.36
N ASN A 28 -16.96 -2.87 24.25
CA ASN A 28 -17.83 -4.02 24.06
C ASN A 28 -19.05 -3.85 24.97
N ALA A 29 -20.12 -3.28 24.43
CA ALA A 29 -21.44 -3.46 25.01
C ALA A 29 -21.69 -4.96 24.87
N GLY A 30 -21.57 -5.68 25.98
CA GLY A 30 -21.70 -7.11 26.04
C GLY A 30 -22.95 -7.58 25.31
N TYR A 31 -22.76 -8.17 24.18
CA TYR A 31 -23.77 -8.99 23.49
C TYR A 31 -23.70 -10.41 24.05
N ASP A 32 -23.90 -10.52 25.35
CA ASP A 32 -24.20 -11.82 25.97
C ASP A 32 -25.68 -12.15 25.78
N SER A 33 -25.88 -13.23 25.01
CA SER A 33 -27.09 -14.06 25.00
C SER A 33 -28.41 -13.40 24.55
N ILE A 34 -28.59 -13.28 23.23
CA ILE A 34 -29.93 -13.41 22.65
C ILE A 34 -30.11 -14.88 22.25
N PRO A 35 -31.16 -15.58 22.73
CA PRO A 35 -31.34 -16.98 22.40
C PRO A 35 -31.62 -17.18 20.92
N SER A 36 -30.91 -18.12 20.30
CA SER A 36 -31.08 -18.59 18.93
C SER A 36 -32.40 -19.35 18.76
N GLY A 37 -33.50 -18.60 18.74
CA GLY A 37 -34.82 -19.08 18.38
C GLY A 37 -35.32 -18.39 17.13
N ARG A 38 -34.91 -18.87 15.96
CA ARG A 38 -35.51 -18.45 14.67
C ARG A 38 -36.97 -18.90 14.65
N LEU A 39 -37.90 -17.93 14.66
CA LEU A 39 -39.28 -18.17 14.25
C LEU A 39 -39.29 -18.17 12.70
N PRO A 40 -39.84 -19.20 12.03
CA PRO A 40 -39.95 -19.23 10.59
C PRO A 40 -40.99 -18.19 10.13
N GLY A 41 -40.56 -17.21 9.32
CA GLY A 41 -41.44 -16.24 8.67
C GLY A 41 -41.21 -14.76 8.99
N THR A 42 -40.16 -14.37 9.72
CA THR A 42 -39.87 -12.96 10.06
C THR A 42 -38.52 -12.46 9.47
N ASP A 43 -38.04 -13.03 8.39
CA ASP A 43 -36.69 -12.82 7.84
C ASP A 43 -36.40 -11.42 7.27
N HIS A 44 -37.28 -10.42 7.42
CA HIS A 44 -37.09 -9.08 6.87
C HIS A 44 -37.19 -7.92 7.87
N LEU A 45 -37.21 -8.18 9.18
CA LEU A 45 -37.49 -7.12 10.17
C LEU A 45 -36.27 -6.50 10.86
N PHE A 46 -35.11 -7.13 10.85
CA PHE A 46 -33.92 -6.55 11.49
C PHE A 46 -32.68 -6.69 10.62
N MET A 47 -32.22 -5.55 10.10
CA MET A 47 -30.93 -5.45 9.41
C MET A 47 -29.80 -5.60 10.43
N THR A 48 -28.77 -6.38 10.09
CA THR A 48 -27.57 -6.51 10.93
C THR A 48 -26.69 -5.25 10.82
N PRO A 49 -25.83 -4.95 11.82
CA PRO A 49 -24.86 -3.85 11.73
C PRO A 49 -24.00 -3.92 10.48
N ARG A 50 -23.65 -5.12 10.05
CA ARG A 50 -22.88 -5.38 8.82
C ARG A 50 -23.63 -4.98 7.57
N GLU A 51 -24.89 -5.39 7.43
CA GLU A 51 -25.73 -5.02 6.27
C GLU A 51 -25.98 -3.51 6.24
N ALA A 52 -26.19 -2.90 7.40
CA ALA A 52 -26.38 -1.46 7.54
C ALA A 52 -25.11 -0.68 7.15
N ALA A 53 -23.92 -1.15 7.55
CA ALA A 53 -22.66 -0.58 7.14
C ALA A 53 -22.47 -0.63 5.61
N ILE A 54 -22.82 -1.76 4.98
CA ILE A 54 -22.78 -1.90 3.52
C ILE A 54 -23.77 -0.92 2.87
N ALA A 55 -25.00 -0.82 3.38
CA ALA A 55 -25.98 0.13 2.86
C ALA A 55 -25.47 1.57 2.93
N LEU A 56 -24.88 1.99 4.07
CA LEU A 56 -24.28 3.32 4.21
C LEU A 56 -23.13 3.55 3.22
N ASN A 57 -22.30 2.55 2.98
CA ASN A 57 -21.19 2.63 2.01
C ASN A 57 -21.66 2.79 0.57
N LEU A 58 -22.85 2.30 0.24
CA LEU A 58 -23.46 2.39 -1.10
C LEU A 58 -24.14 3.74 -1.36
N ILE A 59 -24.49 4.52 -0.32
CA ILE A 59 -25.23 5.78 -0.51
C ILE A 59 -24.34 6.83 -1.20
N PRO A 60 -24.76 7.35 -2.38
CA PRO A 60 -23.98 8.32 -3.12
C PRO A 60 -23.71 9.60 -2.30
N GLY A 61 -22.44 10.01 -2.23
CA GLY A 61 -22.02 11.20 -1.51
C GLY A 61 -21.84 11.03 0.01
N LEU A 62 -22.15 9.86 0.56
CA LEU A 62 -21.91 9.53 1.95
C LEU A 62 -20.54 8.86 2.11
N GLY A 63 -19.49 9.68 2.29
CA GLY A 63 -18.13 9.17 2.49
C GLY A 63 -17.78 8.92 3.96
N PRO A 64 -16.63 8.28 4.25
CA PRO A 64 -16.27 7.81 5.59
C PRO A 64 -16.28 8.91 6.66
N VAL A 65 -15.83 10.13 6.37
CA VAL A 65 -15.87 11.26 7.32
C VAL A 65 -17.29 11.56 7.79
N ARG A 66 -18.27 11.56 6.88
CA ARG A 66 -19.67 11.81 7.22
C ARG A 66 -20.29 10.64 7.96
N ILE A 67 -19.96 9.41 7.60
CA ILE A 67 -20.40 8.21 8.30
C ILE A 67 -19.92 8.23 9.75
N MET A 68 -18.65 8.56 9.98
CA MET A 68 -18.12 8.64 11.34
C MET A 68 -18.81 9.72 12.19
N ARG A 69 -19.12 10.88 11.61
CA ARG A 69 -19.90 11.92 12.31
C ARG A 69 -21.31 11.45 12.68
N LEU A 70 -21.96 10.73 11.77
CA LEU A 70 -23.27 10.15 12.06
C LEU A 70 -23.18 9.09 13.15
N LEU A 71 -22.18 8.20 13.11
CA LEU A 71 -21.97 7.18 14.15
C LEU A 71 -21.67 7.77 15.53
N GLN A 72 -21.03 8.94 15.60
CA GLN A 72 -20.84 9.64 16.89
C GLN A 72 -22.16 10.09 17.56
N VAL A 73 -23.22 10.30 16.77
CA VAL A 73 -24.52 10.76 17.28
C VAL A 73 -25.50 9.62 17.40
N PHE A 74 -25.59 8.75 16.42
CA PHE A 74 -26.61 7.68 16.35
C PHE A 74 -26.15 6.34 16.93
N ALA A 75 -24.89 6.22 17.32
CA ALA A 75 -24.26 5.04 17.90
C ALA A 75 -24.21 3.79 16.99
N THR A 76 -25.24 3.50 16.21
CA THR A 76 -25.27 2.33 15.31
C THR A 76 -25.64 2.69 13.88
N PRO A 77 -25.17 1.92 12.88
CA PRO A 77 -25.46 2.20 11.48
C PRO A 77 -26.94 2.02 11.12
N GLU A 78 -27.66 1.13 11.81
CA GLU A 78 -29.10 0.91 11.61
C GLU A 78 -29.90 2.17 12.01
N LEU A 79 -29.58 2.78 13.15
CA LEU A 79 -30.24 4.00 13.62
C LEU A 79 -30.05 5.17 12.64
N ILE A 80 -28.91 5.23 11.97
CA ILE A 80 -28.68 6.23 10.91
C ILE A 80 -29.66 6.02 9.75
N LEU A 81 -29.81 4.77 9.30
CA LEU A 81 -30.66 4.42 8.17
C LEU A 81 -32.17 4.55 8.44
N GLU A 82 -32.57 4.48 9.72
CA GLU A 82 -33.95 4.61 10.15
C GLU A 82 -34.33 6.05 10.53
N SER A 83 -33.35 6.95 10.62
CA SER A 83 -33.57 8.33 11.03
C SER A 83 -34.26 9.16 9.97
N PRO A 84 -35.20 10.04 10.35
CA PRO A 84 -35.84 10.97 9.43
C PRO A 84 -34.83 12.02 8.93
N ALA A 85 -35.06 12.50 7.69
CA ALA A 85 -34.19 13.50 7.08
C ALA A 85 -33.97 14.77 7.91
N SER A 86 -35.00 15.20 8.66
CA SER A 86 -34.92 16.36 9.56
C SER A 86 -33.82 16.22 10.62
N LEU A 87 -33.76 15.05 11.26
CA LEU A 87 -32.76 14.77 12.29
C LEU A 87 -31.35 14.62 11.71
N LEU A 88 -31.24 14.00 10.53
CA LEU A 88 -29.96 13.86 9.83
C LEU A 88 -29.35 15.23 9.41
N MET A 89 -30.19 16.19 9.07
CA MET A 89 -29.74 17.55 8.69
C MET A 89 -29.13 18.35 9.85
N GLU A 90 -29.36 17.97 11.09
CA GLU A 90 -28.72 18.58 12.26
C GLU A 90 -27.22 18.27 12.34
N ILE A 91 -26.76 17.25 11.62
CA ILE A 91 -25.35 16.81 11.64
C ILE A 91 -24.53 17.69 10.69
N PRO A 92 -23.41 18.29 11.15
CA PRO A 92 -22.54 19.10 10.32
C PRO A 92 -22.03 18.34 9.08
N GLY A 93 -22.28 18.90 7.88
CA GLY A 93 -21.89 18.33 6.60
C GLY A 93 -22.93 17.38 5.98
N ILE A 94 -24.10 17.20 6.60
CA ILE A 94 -25.24 16.48 6.04
C ILE A 94 -26.28 17.51 5.57
N GLY A 95 -26.24 17.85 4.29
CA GLY A 95 -27.24 18.75 3.68
C GLY A 95 -28.52 18.02 3.29
N ALA A 96 -29.58 18.78 2.94
CA ALA A 96 -30.92 18.26 2.64
C ALA A 96 -30.94 17.17 1.56
N GLN A 97 -30.07 17.25 0.54
CA GLN A 97 -30.00 16.22 -0.51
C GLN A 97 -29.47 14.91 0.05
N LEU A 98 -28.36 14.96 0.83
CA LEU A 98 -27.76 13.76 1.40
C LEU A 98 -28.67 13.14 2.47
N ALA A 99 -29.29 13.96 3.33
CA ALA A 99 -30.28 13.49 4.32
C ALA A 99 -31.43 12.74 3.65
N ARG A 100 -31.95 13.24 2.51
CA ARG A 100 -32.96 12.53 1.72
C ARG A 100 -32.44 11.22 1.14
N HIS A 101 -31.19 11.17 0.63
CA HIS A 101 -30.60 9.93 0.13
C HIS A 101 -30.48 8.89 1.23
N ILE A 102 -30.08 9.29 2.46
CA ILE A 102 -29.99 8.41 3.60
C ILE A 102 -31.39 7.90 4.00
N SER A 103 -32.35 8.78 4.23
CA SER A 103 -33.70 8.37 4.68
C SER A 103 -34.48 7.55 3.65
N SER A 104 -34.17 7.69 2.35
CA SER A 104 -34.77 6.90 1.25
C SER A 104 -33.87 5.78 0.73
N TRP A 105 -32.88 5.34 1.47
CA TRP A 105 -31.86 4.39 1.01
C TRP A 105 -32.43 3.10 0.41
N ARG A 106 -33.53 2.57 0.96
CA ARG A 106 -34.19 1.33 0.47
C ARG A 106 -34.62 1.40 -0.99
N SER A 107 -34.86 2.60 -1.52
CA SER A 107 -35.23 2.81 -2.94
C SER A 107 -34.02 3.02 -3.86
N THR A 108 -32.84 3.25 -3.31
CA THR A 108 -31.64 3.67 -4.09
C THR A 108 -30.50 2.68 -4.01
N VAL A 109 -30.35 1.94 -2.92
CA VAL A 109 -29.27 0.98 -2.72
C VAL A 109 -29.78 -0.37 -2.23
N ASN A 110 -29.05 -1.43 -2.57
CA ASN A 110 -29.38 -2.79 -2.18
C ASN A 110 -28.13 -3.50 -1.63
N PRO A 111 -27.95 -3.60 -0.31
CA PRO A 111 -26.79 -4.24 0.30
C PRO A 111 -26.72 -5.75 0.00
N TYR A 112 -27.84 -6.42 -0.19
CA TYR A 112 -27.88 -7.85 -0.50
C TYR A 112 -27.33 -8.12 -1.89
N ARG A 113 -27.70 -7.29 -2.88
CA ARG A 113 -27.12 -7.37 -4.22
C ARG A 113 -25.61 -7.12 -4.20
N GLU A 114 -25.14 -6.21 -3.34
CA GLU A 114 -23.71 -5.94 -3.21
C GLU A 114 -22.96 -7.14 -2.62
N LEU A 115 -23.56 -7.83 -1.64
CA LEU A 115 -23.03 -9.08 -1.09
C LEU A 115 -22.99 -10.20 -2.14
N GLU A 116 -24.04 -10.34 -2.94
CA GLU A 116 -24.05 -11.30 -4.07
C GLU A 116 -22.97 -11.00 -5.11
N LEU A 117 -22.72 -9.71 -5.42
CA LEU A 117 -21.65 -9.31 -6.33
C LEU A 117 -20.28 -9.66 -5.76
N ALA A 118 -20.07 -9.47 -4.45
CA ALA A 118 -18.83 -9.83 -3.78
C ALA A 118 -18.63 -11.36 -3.79
N GLU A 119 -19.64 -12.13 -3.42
CA GLU A 119 -19.61 -13.59 -3.40
C GLU A 119 -19.33 -14.17 -4.80
N ASN A 120 -20.04 -13.70 -5.83
CA ASN A 120 -19.83 -14.12 -7.22
C ASN A 120 -18.42 -13.79 -7.74
N ALA A 121 -17.78 -12.74 -7.21
CA ALA A 121 -16.41 -12.38 -7.52
C ALA A 121 -15.36 -13.08 -6.64
N GLY A 122 -15.77 -13.99 -5.74
CA GLY A 122 -14.89 -14.63 -4.77
C GLY A 122 -14.28 -13.65 -3.77
N ALA A 123 -14.94 -12.52 -3.50
CA ALA A 123 -14.48 -11.50 -2.59
C ALA A 123 -15.10 -11.68 -1.19
N SER A 124 -14.29 -11.45 -0.17
CA SER A 124 -14.74 -11.31 1.20
C SER A 124 -15.15 -9.87 1.49
N VAL A 125 -16.14 -9.70 2.38
CA VAL A 125 -16.57 -8.37 2.84
C VAL A 125 -16.35 -8.30 4.35
N THR A 126 -15.64 -7.28 4.81
CA THR A 126 -15.37 -7.05 6.24
C THR A 126 -15.78 -5.61 6.57
N THR A 127 -16.44 -5.41 7.69
CA THR A 127 -16.88 -4.09 8.14
C THR A 127 -16.12 -3.64 9.39
N VAL A 128 -16.15 -2.37 9.70
CA VAL A 128 -15.51 -1.81 10.89
C VAL A 128 -16.05 -2.42 12.21
N PHE A 129 -17.20 -3.10 12.16
CA PHE A 129 -17.85 -3.76 13.29
C PHE A 129 -17.40 -5.23 13.44
N ASP A 130 -16.70 -5.80 12.46
CA ASP A 130 -16.24 -7.19 12.52
C ASP A 130 -14.90 -7.28 13.29
N ASP A 131 -14.68 -8.34 14.05
CA ASP A 131 -13.46 -8.56 14.83
C ASP A 131 -12.23 -8.71 13.92
N SER A 132 -12.42 -9.27 12.73
CA SER A 132 -11.38 -9.43 11.71
C SER A 132 -10.97 -8.13 10.99
N TYR A 133 -11.59 -6.99 11.34
CA TYR A 133 -11.24 -5.71 10.74
C TYR A 133 -9.86 -5.24 11.24
N PRO A 134 -8.97 -4.76 10.33
CA PRO A 134 -7.60 -4.36 10.71
C PRO A 134 -7.58 -3.28 11.79
N SER A 135 -6.95 -3.59 12.94
CA SER A 135 -6.90 -2.69 14.10
C SER A 135 -6.31 -1.33 13.76
N SER A 136 -5.22 -1.29 12.97
CA SER A 136 -4.55 -0.06 12.54
C SER A 136 -5.45 0.90 11.74
N LEU A 137 -6.47 0.39 11.05
CA LEU A 137 -7.42 1.20 10.30
C LEU A 137 -8.55 1.75 11.18
N ARG A 138 -8.86 1.11 12.32
CA ARG A 138 -9.86 1.63 13.28
C ARG A 138 -9.43 2.96 13.90
N ASP A 139 -8.12 3.15 14.08
CA ASP A 139 -7.55 4.36 14.69
C ASP A 139 -7.54 5.57 13.75
N LEU A 140 -7.90 5.37 12.48
CA LEU A 140 -7.98 6.48 11.53
C LEU A 140 -9.13 7.43 11.89
N PRO A 141 -8.99 8.75 11.68
CA PRO A 141 -10.08 9.72 11.88
C PRO A 141 -11.32 9.42 11.03
N ALA A 142 -11.13 8.73 9.91
CA ALA A 142 -12.19 8.31 9.00
C ALA A 142 -11.89 6.91 8.45
N PRO A 143 -12.07 5.84 9.25
CA PRO A 143 -11.84 4.48 8.82
C PRO A 143 -12.79 4.10 7.67
N PRO A 144 -12.36 3.22 6.73
CA PRO A 144 -13.28 2.62 5.78
C PRO A 144 -14.31 1.78 6.51
N ILE A 145 -15.60 2.09 6.35
CA ILE A 145 -16.66 1.35 7.06
C ILE A 145 -16.81 -0.09 6.52
N VAL A 146 -16.45 -0.31 5.26
CA VAL A 146 -16.46 -1.61 4.58
C VAL A 146 -15.15 -1.80 3.83
N LEU A 147 -14.63 -3.01 3.86
CA LEU A 147 -13.51 -3.48 3.06
C LEU A 147 -13.96 -4.70 2.25
N TYR A 148 -13.78 -4.64 0.95
CA TYR A 148 -13.93 -5.76 0.02
C TYR A 148 -12.54 -6.30 -0.29
N SER A 149 -12.35 -7.62 -0.31
CA SER A 149 -11.02 -8.18 -0.55
C SER A 149 -11.02 -9.47 -1.34
N TRP A 150 -10.01 -9.62 -2.20
CA TRP A 150 -9.53 -10.91 -2.69
C TRP A 150 -8.29 -11.31 -1.90
N GLY A 151 -8.17 -12.61 -1.58
CA GLY A 151 -7.11 -13.10 -0.71
C GLY A 151 -7.38 -12.79 0.77
N ASN A 152 -6.33 -12.78 1.60
CA ASN A 152 -6.47 -12.60 3.03
C ASN A 152 -5.38 -11.72 3.62
N TRP A 153 -5.71 -11.06 4.71
CA TRP A 153 -4.76 -10.39 5.61
C TRP A 153 -4.78 -11.04 6.99
N THR A 154 -3.76 -10.72 7.77
CA THR A 154 -3.61 -11.13 9.17
C THR A 154 -3.31 -9.91 10.04
N GLU A 155 -3.48 -10.00 11.34
CA GLU A 155 -3.08 -8.92 12.27
C GLU A 155 -1.59 -8.57 12.14
N THR A 156 -0.74 -9.56 11.90
CA THR A 156 0.69 -9.34 11.72
C THR A 156 1.02 -8.47 10.51
N ASP A 157 0.14 -8.43 9.49
CA ASP A 157 0.32 -7.54 8.32
C ASP A 157 0.24 -6.05 8.71
N ALA A 158 -0.43 -5.70 9.82
CA ALA A 158 -0.48 -4.32 10.31
C ALA A 158 0.66 -4.01 11.30
N GLU A 159 1.12 -4.99 12.06
CA GLU A 159 2.15 -4.81 13.09
C GLU A 159 3.54 -4.52 12.50
N ARG A 160 3.89 -5.20 11.40
CA ARG A 160 5.14 -5.03 10.67
C ARG A 160 4.85 -4.77 9.20
N SER A 161 4.55 -3.52 8.87
CA SER A 161 4.23 -3.15 7.50
C SER A 161 4.78 -1.78 7.11
N ILE A 162 5.20 -1.68 5.85
CA ILE A 162 5.66 -0.44 5.23
C ILE A 162 4.83 -0.17 3.98
N ALA A 163 4.27 1.05 3.89
CA ALA A 163 3.70 1.54 2.64
C ALA A 163 4.83 1.93 1.69
N VAL A 164 4.87 1.39 0.49
CA VAL A 164 5.85 1.76 -0.53
C VAL A 164 5.12 2.45 -1.68
N VAL A 165 5.43 3.72 -1.89
CA VAL A 165 4.72 4.57 -2.86
C VAL A 165 5.69 5.38 -3.71
N GLY A 166 5.23 5.84 -4.89
CA GLY A 166 6.06 6.67 -5.74
C GLY A 166 5.44 7.01 -7.10
N SER A 167 6.31 7.38 -8.02
CA SER A 167 5.95 7.78 -9.38
C SER A 167 5.31 6.64 -10.16
N ARG A 168 4.21 6.94 -10.88
CA ARG A 168 3.62 6.04 -11.88
C ARG A 168 4.48 5.90 -13.14
N MET A 169 5.33 6.89 -13.39
CA MET A 169 6.31 6.92 -14.49
C MET A 169 7.72 6.84 -13.90
N ALA A 170 7.94 5.85 -13.03
CA ALA A 170 9.22 5.66 -12.37
C ALA A 170 10.35 5.41 -13.37
N THR A 171 11.49 6.01 -13.11
CA THR A 171 12.73 5.74 -13.85
C THR A 171 13.19 4.30 -13.62
N HIS A 172 14.18 3.85 -14.37
CA HIS A 172 14.80 2.54 -14.13
C HIS A 172 15.36 2.46 -12.68
N TYR A 173 16.03 3.53 -12.23
CA TYR A 173 16.52 3.63 -10.84
C TYR A 173 15.38 3.50 -9.82
N GLY A 174 14.30 4.27 -9.97
CA GLY A 174 13.16 4.21 -9.06
C GLY A 174 12.50 2.83 -9.00
N ARG A 175 12.36 2.15 -10.15
CA ARG A 175 11.83 0.78 -10.22
C ARG A 175 12.74 -0.21 -9.51
N LEU A 176 14.05 -0.13 -9.77
CA LEU A 176 15.03 -1.01 -9.14
C LEU A 176 15.05 -0.83 -7.62
N CYS A 177 15.07 0.42 -7.14
CA CYS A 177 14.98 0.73 -5.71
C CYS A 177 13.71 0.18 -5.09
N ALA A 178 12.54 0.41 -5.71
CA ALA A 178 11.26 -0.09 -5.22
C ALA A 178 11.26 -1.61 -5.08
N ARG A 179 11.73 -2.33 -6.13
CA ARG A 179 11.78 -3.79 -6.13
C ARG A 179 12.74 -4.34 -5.07
N ASN A 180 13.96 -3.80 -5.00
CA ASN A 180 14.98 -4.30 -4.09
C ASN A 180 14.62 -4.03 -2.63
N VAL A 181 14.24 -2.79 -2.30
CA VAL A 181 13.86 -2.45 -0.91
C VAL A 181 12.63 -3.25 -0.47
N SER A 182 11.64 -3.42 -1.33
CA SER A 182 10.44 -4.20 -1.01
C SER A 182 10.74 -5.69 -0.85
N HIS A 183 11.66 -6.23 -1.65
CA HIS A 183 12.14 -7.59 -1.49
C HIS A 183 12.82 -7.77 -0.12
N ASP A 184 13.78 -6.91 0.21
CA ASP A 184 14.57 -7.03 1.43
C ASP A 184 13.71 -6.80 2.69
N LEU A 185 12.72 -5.87 2.63
CA LEU A 185 11.71 -5.71 3.67
C LEU A 185 10.88 -6.99 3.85
N ALA A 186 10.41 -7.58 2.75
CA ALA A 186 9.60 -8.78 2.77
C ALA A 186 10.39 -10.01 3.26
N GLU A 187 11.66 -10.14 2.88
CA GLU A 187 12.60 -11.15 3.40
C GLU A 187 12.79 -11.02 4.92
N ALA A 188 12.75 -9.78 5.44
CA ALA A 188 12.77 -9.50 6.87
C ALA A 188 11.42 -9.72 7.58
N GLY A 189 10.41 -10.26 6.89
CA GLY A 189 9.07 -10.50 7.43
C GLY A 189 8.22 -9.24 7.57
N VAL A 190 8.50 -8.20 6.79
CA VAL A 190 7.71 -6.96 6.73
C VAL A 190 6.72 -7.04 5.57
N THR A 191 5.44 -6.79 5.85
CA THR A 191 4.42 -6.71 4.80
C THR A 191 4.53 -5.41 4.03
N VAL A 192 4.61 -5.51 2.70
CA VAL A 192 4.64 -4.35 1.81
C VAL A 192 3.21 -3.94 1.44
N ILE A 193 2.82 -2.70 1.74
CA ILE A 193 1.50 -2.17 1.39
C ILE A 193 1.66 -1.15 0.27
N SER A 194 0.88 -1.26 -0.81
CA SER A 194 0.93 -0.29 -1.90
C SER A 194 -0.40 -0.17 -2.63
N GLY A 195 -0.43 0.66 -3.66
CA GLY A 195 -1.66 1.05 -4.34
C GLY A 195 -1.94 0.36 -5.66
N LEU A 196 -1.19 -0.65 -6.04
CA LEU A 196 -1.32 -1.37 -7.30
C LEU A 196 -1.22 -0.47 -8.56
N ALA A 197 -0.73 0.76 -8.43
CA ALA A 197 -0.53 1.66 -9.56
C ALA A 197 0.68 1.22 -10.41
N ARG A 198 0.80 1.79 -11.62
CA ARG A 198 2.01 1.64 -12.45
C ARG A 198 3.25 2.11 -11.71
N GLY A 199 4.41 1.69 -12.15
CA GLY A 199 5.70 2.18 -11.69
C GLY A 199 6.09 1.64 -10.32
N VAL A 200 6.32 2.50 -9.34
CA VAL A 200 6.82 2.11 -8.01
C VAL A 200 5.94 1.07 -7.34
N ASP A 201 4.61 1.26 -7.34
CA ASP A 201 3.69 0.33 -6.67
C ASP A 201 3.77 -1.08 -7.27
N THR A 202 3.83 -1.19 -8.60
CA THR A 202 3.98 -2.48 -9.31
C THR A 202 5.25 -3.20 -8.88
N GLU A 203 6.39 -2.48 -8.85
CA GLU A 203 7.68 -3.05 -8.48
C GLU A 203 7.76 -3.40 -7.00
N ALA A 204 7.11 -2.61 -6.15
CA ALA A 204 7.03 -2.90 -4.72
C ALA A 204 6.31 -4.22 -4.44
N HIS A 205 5.14 -4.43 -5.04
CA HIS A 205 4.43 -5.71 -4.92
C HIS A 205 5.23 -6.88 -5.50
N ALA A 206 5.83 -6.68 -6.68
CA ALA A 206 6.64 -7.72 -7.31
C ALA A 206 7.87 -8.09 -6.46
N GLY A 207 8.58 -7.09 -5.90
CA GLY A 207 9.72 -7.32 -5.02
C GLY A 207 9.34 -8.11 -3.77
N ALA A 208 8.24 -7.78 -3.11
CA ALA A 208 7.76 -8.51 -1.94
C ALA A 208 7.42 -9.97 -2.27
N MET A 209 6.76 -10.23 -3.40
CA MET A 209 6.44 -11.59 -3.83
C MET A 209 7.68 -12.38 -4.26
N ASP A 210 8.69 -11.74 -4.87
CA ASP A 210 9.95 -12.40 -5.25
C ASP A 210 10.71 -12.93 -4.02
N ALA A 211 10.56 -12.29 -2.87
CA ALA A 211 11.07 -12.74 -1.58
C ALA A 211 10.21 -13.86 -0.94
N GLY A 212 9.10 -14.24 -1.57
CA GLY A 212 8.12 -15.14 -0.96
C GLY A 212 7.35 -14.52 0.20
N GLY A 213 7.44 -13.19 0.38
CA GLY A 213 6.81 -12.45 1.46
C GLY A 213 5.39 -11.99 1.15
N ARG A 214 4.85 -11.17 2.06
CA ARG A 214 3.47 -10.70 2.01
C ARG A 214 3.36 -9.28 1.46
N THR A 215 2.27 -9.04 0.73
CA THR A 215 1.95 -7.69 0.24
C THR A 215 0.44 -7.47 0.19
N ILE A 216 0.01 -6.24 0.51
CA ILE A 216 -1.39 -5.82 0.45
C ILE A 216 -1.53 -4.70 -0.58
N ALA A 217 -2.37 -4.96 -1.59
CA ALA A 217 -2.69 -3.99 -2.62
C ALA A 217 -4.02 -3.29 -2.27
N VAL A 218 -3.98 -2.01 -1.93
CA VAL A 218 -5.19 -1.22 -1.73
C VAL A 218 -5.54 -0.53 -3.05
N ILE A 219 -6.75 -0.68 -3.58
CA ILE A 219 -7.13 -0.12 -4.89
C ILE A 219 -8.13 1.02 -4.77
N GLY A 220 -8.12 1.93 -5.74
CA GLY A 220 -9.00 3.10 -5.80
C GLY A 220 -10.22 2.90 -6.73
N ALA A 221 -10.78 1.70 -6.75
CA ALA A 221 -11.96 1.33 -7.53
C ALA A 221 -12.59 0.09 -6.90
N GLY A 222 -13.81 -0.27 -7.27
CA GLY A 222 -14.38 -1.57 -6.91
C GLY A 222 -13.56 -2.73 -7.47
N LEU A 223 -13.59 -3.88 -6.81
CA LEU A 223 -12.80 -5.05 -7.21
C LEU A 223 -13.12 -5.50 -8.65
N ASN A 224 -14.39 -5.46 -9.08
CA ASN A 224 -14.81 -5.77 -10.44
C ASN A 224 -14.33 -4.75 -11.49
N LYS A 225 -13.81 -3.59 -11.06
CA LYS A 225 -13.34 -2.50 -11.94
C LYS A 225 -11.86 -2.21 -11.73
N LEU A 226 -11.07 -3.25 -11.47
CA LEU A 226 -9.64 -3.16 -11.19
C LEU A 226 -8.90 -2.28 -12.19
N TYR A 227 -8.09 -1.38 -11.67
CA TYR A 227 -7.28 -0.44 -12.43
C TYR A 227 -5.89 -0.24 -11.77
N PRO A 228 -4.81 -0.23 -12.54
CA PRO A 228 -4.75 -0.37 -14.01
C PRO A 228 -4.94 -1.84 -14.45
N ARG A 229 -5.55 -2.07 -15.62
CA ARG A 229 -5.86 -3.42 -16.12
C ARG A 229 -4.62 -4.29 -16.36
N GLU A 230 -3.51 -3.68 -16.73
CA GLU A 230 -2.24 -4.39 -16.92
C GLU A 230 -1.72 -5.07 -15.64
N ASN A 231 -2.13 -4.59 -14.46
CA ASN A 231 -1.77 -5.18 -13.17
C ASN A 231 -2.77 -6.27 -12.71
N SER A 232 -3.71 -6.73 -13.55
CA SER A 232 -4.68 -7.76 -13.18
C SER A 232 -4.01 -9.09 -12.81
N ASN A 233 -2.99 -9.50 -13.56
CA ASN A 233 -2.22 -10.70 -13.21
C ASN A 233 -1.46 -10.55 -11.89
N LEU A 234 -0.91 -9.36 -11.63
CA LEU A 234 -0.24 -9.05 -10.37
C LEU A 234 -1.24 -9.12 -9.20
N ALA A 235 -2.43 -8.54 -9.35
CA ALA A 235 -3.49 -8.59 -8.36
C ALA A 235 -3.90 -10.04 -8.04
N GLN A 236 -4.08 -10.87 -9.08
CA GLN A 236 -4.40 -12.28 -8.90
C GLN A 236 -3.32 -13.02 -8.12
N ARG A 237 -2.04 -12.84 -8.48
CA ARG A 237 -0.92 -13.46 -7.76
C ARG A 237 -0.81 -13.03 -6.30
N ILE A 238 -1.13 -11.76 -5.99
CA ILE A 238 -1.19 -11.27 -4.61
C ILE A 238 -2.27 -12.03 -3.84
N ALA A 239 -3.48 -12.12 -4.40
CA ALA A 239 -4.61 -12.80 -3.78
C ALA A 239 -4.39 -14.31 -3.61
N ASP A 240 -3.65 -14.94 -4.53
CA ASP A 240 -3.41 -16.40 -4.57
C ASP A 240 -2.34 -16.89 -3.55
N GLY A 241 -2.05 -16.12 -2.50
CA GLY A 241 -1.20 -16.60 -1.41
C GLY A 241 -0.15 -15.63 -0.89
N HIS A 242 -0.02 -14.45 -1.50
CA HIS A 242 0.93 -13.44 -1.04
C HIS A 242 0.30 -12.33 -0.19
N GLY A 243 -1.03 -12.35 0.02
CA GLY A 243 -1.72 -11.34 0.83
C GLY A 243 -3.13 -11.04 0.34
N ALA A 244 -3.45 -9.77 0.14
CA ALA A 244 -4.78 -9.35 -0.27
C ALA A 244 -4.79 -8.18 -1.25
N VAL A 245 -5.82 -8.14 -2.09
CA VAL A 245 -6.22 -6.96 -2.86
C VAL A 245 -7.48 -6.40 -2.22
N VAL A 246 -7.44 -5.15 -1.78
CA VAL A 246 -8.47 -4.57 -0.91
C VAL A 246 -9.02 -3.27 -1.50
N SER A 247 -10.31 -3.07 -1.35
CA SER A 247 -11.01 -1.84 -1.71
C SER A 247 -12.02 -1.42 -0.64
N GLU A 248 -12.19 -0.11 -0.41
CA GLU A 248 -13.30 0.45 0.36
C GLU A 248 -14.52 0.76 -0.52
N PHE A 249 -14.36 0.69 -1.84
CA PHE A 249 -15.39 1.10 -2.79
C PHE A 249 -16.29 -0.07 -3.19
N PRO A 250 -17.59 0.19 -3.48
CA PRO A 250 -18.51 -0.82 -3.98
C PRO A 250 -17.94 -1.60 -5.16
N MET A 251 -18.31 -2.88 -5.28
CA MET A 251 -17.73 -3.85 -6.21
C MET A 251 -17.63 -3.35 -7.66
N ASP A 252 -18.64 -2.63 -8.12
CA ASP A 252 -18.72 -2.13 -9.51
C ASP A 252 -18.35 -0.65 -9.68
N LEU A 253 -17.85 0.03 -8.62
CA LEU A 253 -17.48 1.44 -8.72
C LEU A 253 -16.26 1.61 -9.65
N PRO A 254 -16.38 2.40 -10.74
CA PRO A 254 -15.26 2.63 -11.64
C PRO A 254 -14.18 3.52 -11.00
N PRO A 255 -12.92 3.38 -11.44
CA PRO A 255 -11.84 4.25 -10.97
C PRO A 255 -12.10 5.71 -11.37
N SER A 256 -11.78 6.65 -10.48
CA SER A 256 -11.91 8.08 -10.74
C SER A 256 -10.73 8.86 -10.17
N ARG A 257 -10.59 10.14 -10.59
CA ARG A 257 -9.56 11.04 -10.05
C ARG A 257 -9.75 11.34 -8.56
N THR A 258 -10.97 11.19 -8.05
CA THR A 258 -11.31 11.43 -6.64
C THR A 258 -11.07 10.21 -5.76
N THR A 259 -11.26 8.99 -6.28
CA THR A 259 -11.11 7.76 -5.51
C THR A 259 -9.65 7.43 -5.16
N PHE A 260 -8.69 7.82 -6.00
CA PHE A 260 -7.27 7.57 -5.74
C PHE A 260 -6.73 8.29 -4.50
N PRO A 261 -6.95 9.62 -4.31
CA PRO A 261 -6.56 10.29 -3.07
C PRO A 261 -7.28 9.73 -1.83
N MET A 262 -8.57 9.39 -1.96
CA MET A 262 -9.32 8.78 -0.86
C MET A 262 -8.69 7.45 -0.41
N ARG A 263 -8.32 6.60 -1.35
CA ARG A 263 -7.67 5.33 -1.08
C ARG A 263 -6.31 5.48 -0.38
N ASN A 264 -5.53 6.51 -0.72
CA ASN A 264 -4.16 6.67 -0.22
C ASN A 264 -4.10 6.73 1.32
N ARG A 265 -5.14 7.25 1.99
CA ARG A 265 -5.23 7.26 3.46
C ARG A 265 -5.25 5.84 4.06
N ILE A 266 -5.75 4.86 3.31
CA ILE A 266 -5.77 3.46 3.74
C ILE A 266 -4.39 2.84 3.56
N VAL A 267 -3.68 3.16 2.47
CA VAL A 267 -2.30 2.70 2.24
C VAL A 267 -1.40 3.15 3.39
N SER A 268 -1.39 4.45 3.71
CA SER A 268 -0.59 4.98 4.82
C SER A 268 -1.11 4.56 6.19
N GLY A 269 -2.42 4.49 6.37
CA GLY A 269 -3.03 4.17 7.66
C GLY A 269 -2.90 2.72 8.09
N TRP A 270 -2.85 1.80 7.13
CA TRP A 270 -2.61 0.38 7.41
C TRP A 270 -1.16 0.08 7.78
N SER A 271 -0.22 0.90 7.30
CA SER A 271 1.20 0.71 7.51
C SER A 271 1.75 1.42 8.75
N ARG A 272 2.89 0.96 9.25
CA ARG A 272 3.60 1.61 10.36
C ARG A 272 4.40 2.83 9.92
N ALA A 273 4.90 2.81 8.69
CA ALA A 273 5.58 3.93 8.07
C ALA A 273 5.36 3.92 6.55
N THR A 274 5.72 5.02 5.89
CA THR A 274 5.60 5.16 4.44
C THR A 274 6.94 5.47 3.81
N LEU A 275 7.36 4.66 2.83
CA LEU A 275 8.54 4.89 2.01
C LEU A 275 8.13 5.52 0.68
N VAL A 276 8.70 6.69 0.37
CA VAL A 276 8.61 7.34 -0.95
C VAL A 276 9.88 7.04 -1.73
N VAL A 277 9.75 6.27 -2.82
CA VAL A 277 10.93 5.83 -3.59
C VAL A 277 11.34 6.86 -4.63
N GLU A 278 10.39 7.36 -5.39
CA GLU A 278 10.61 8.38 -6.41
C GLU A 278 9.36 9.25 -6.55
N ALA A 279 9.53 10.57 -6.49
CA ALA A 279 8.43 11.51 -6.64
C ALA A 279 8.91 12.83 -7.25
N SER A 280 8.28 13.28 -8.32
CA SER A 280 8.40 14.67 -8.77
C SER A 280 7.62 15.61 -7.85
N GLY A 281 7.88 16.92 -7.92
CA GLY A 281 7.23 17.91 -7.04
C GLY A 281 5.70 17.98 -7.12
N ARG A 282 5.07 17.33 -8.10
CA ARG A 282 3.61 17.25 -8.28
C ARG A 282 3.07 15.81 -8.20
N SER A 283 3.86 14.88 -7.66
CA SER A 283 3.48 13.48 -7.58
C SER A 283 2.35 13.23 -6.57
N GLY A 284 1.40 12.34 -6.92
CA GLY A 284 0.39 11.84 -5.98
C GLY A 284 0.96 11.11 -4.76
N ALA A 285 2.19 10.60 -4.84
CA ALA A 285 2.88 9.97 -3.71
C ALA A 285 3.15 10.97 -2.57
N LEU A 286 3.34 12.27 -2.89
CA LEU A 286 3.49 13.32 -1.88
C LEU A 286 2.20 13.53 -1.06
N ILE A 287 1.04 13.27 -1.64
CA ILE A 287 -0.24 13.29 -0.90
C ILE A 287 -0.24 12.17 0.12
N THR A 288 0.18 10.96 -0.28
CA THR A 288 0.27 9.81 0.64
C THR A 288 1.27 10.07 1.76
N ALA A 289 2.44 10.64 1.46
CA ALA A 289 3.45 11.00 2.45
C ALA A 289 2.92 12.02 3.49
N ARG A 290 2.22 13.06 3.04
CA ARG A 290 1.59 14.06 3.93
C ARG A 290 0.51 13.41 4.79
N THR A 291 -0.35 12.60 4.19
CA THR A 291 -1.39 11.88 4.93
C THR A 291 -0.78 10.94 5.97
N ALA A 292 0.33 10.25 5.66
CA ALA A 292 1.07 9.43 6.61
C ALA A 292 1.55 10.26 7.82
N ALA A 293 2.16 11.42 7.57
CA ALA A 293 2.61 12.34 8.62
C ALA A 293 1.44 12.87 9.48
N GLU A 294 0.30 13.23 8.85
CA GLU A 294 -0.93 13.63 9.55
C GLU A 294 -1.50 12.49 10.42
N GLN A 295 -1.31 11.25 10.02
CA GLN A 295 -1.68 10.05 10.77
C GLN A 295 -0.64 9.67 11.85
N GLY A 296 0.43 10.47 12.04
CA GLY A 296 1.51 10.21 12.99
C GLY A 296 2.43 9.06 12.59
N ARG A 297 2.50 8.71 11.30
CA ARG A 297 3.39 7.68 10.76
C ARG A 297 4.69 8.30 10.29
N ASP A 298 5.79 7.58 10.44
CA ASP A 298 7.09 8.00 9.93
C ASP A 298 7.10 7.96 8.39
N VAL A 299 7.83 8.91 7.79
CA VAL A 299 8.00 9.00 6.34
C VAL A 299 9.45 8.84 6.00
N PHE A 300 9.77 7.82 5.21
CA PHE A 300 11.08 7.55 4.65
C PHE A 300 11.12 7.97 3.18
N CYS A 301 12.30 8.41 2.72
CA CYS A 301 12.50 8.77 1.33
C CYS A 301 13.81 8.19 0.79
N ILE A 302 13.75 7.59 -0.40
CA ILE A 302 14.96 7.23 -1.15
C ILE A 302 15.50 8.51 -1.79
N PRO A 303 16.79 8.86 -1.58
CA PRO A 303 17.42 9.96 -2.27
C PRO A 303 17.64 9.61 -3.75
N GLY A 304 17.50 10.59 -4.62
CA GLY A 304 17.75 10.42 -6.05
C GLY A 304 18.78 11.42 -6.57
N PRO A 305 19.17 11.31 -7.85
CA PRO A 305 20.08 12.27 -8.48
C PRO A 305 19.52 13.70 -8.42
N VAL A 306 20.38 14.67 -8.04
CA VAL A 306 19.97 16.06 -7.81
C VAL A 306 19.62 16.82 -9.09
N ASP A 307 20.04 16.30 -10.26
CA ASP A 307 19.76 16.83 -11.58
C ASP A 307 18.46 16.27 -12.20
N ARG A 308 17.72 15.44 -11.48
CA ARG A 308 16.52 14.76 -11.97
C ARG A 308 15.26 15.30 -11.31
N HIS A 309 14.35 15.85 -12.11
CA HIS A 309 13.04 16.30 -11.63
C HIS A 309 12.18 15.19 -10.98
N SER A 310 12.47 13.92 -11.30
CA SER A 310 11.81 12.79 -10.66
C SER A 310 12.18 12.63 -9.19
N SER A 311 13.24 13.28 -8.72
CA SER A 311 13.71 13.26 -7.33
C SER A 311 13.30 14.50 -6.50
N ASP A 312 12.80 15.55 -7.14
CA ASP A 312 12.51 16.84 -6.50
C ASP A 312 11.58 16.69 -5.27
N GLY A 313 10.56 15.83 -5.39
CA GLY A 313 9.60 15.58 -4.34
C GLY A 313 10.21 14.86 -3.14
N CYS A 314 11.06 13.86 -3.38
CA CYS A 314 11.80 13.17 -2.31
C CYS A 314 12.76 14.12 -1.61
N HIS A 315 13.49 14.96 -2.35
CA HIS A 315 14.38 15.96 -1.77
C HIS A 315 13.63 17.00 -0.93
N ALA A 316 12.44 17.43 -1.38
CA ALA A 316 11.60 18.33 -0.61
C ALA A 316 11.14 17.67 0.70
N LEU A 317 10.63 16.43 0.65
CA LEU A 317 10.21 15.68 1.84
C LEU A 317 11.36 15.51 2.84
N ILE A 318 12.58 15.19 2.38
CA ILE A 318 13.75 15.05 3.25
C ILE A 318 14.08 16.40 3.92
N ARG A 319 14.02 17.51 3.20
CA ARG A 319 14.22 18.86 3.79
C ARG A 319 13.14 19.22 4.80
N ASP A 320 11.91 18.72 4.57
CA ASP A 320 10.78 18.91 5.46
C ASP A 320 10.80 17.96 6.67
N GLY A 321 11.82 17.08 6.77
CA GLY A 321 12.03 16.21 7.92
C GLY A 321 11.69 14.74 7.72
N ALA A 322 11.43 14.30 6.49
CA ALA A 322 11.34 12.88 6.20
C ALA A 322 12.72 12.20 6.35
N ILE A 323 12.72 10.96 6.78
CA ILE A 323 13.93 10.21 7.07
C ILE A 323 14.54 9.72 5.75
N LEU A 324 15.81 10.00 5.53
CA LEU A 324 16.54 9.48 4.39
C LEU A 324 16.80 7.98 4.59
N ALA A 325 16.41 7.16 3.63
CA ALA A 325 16.69 5.73 3.61
C ALA A 325 17.41 5.36 2.31
N THR A 326 18.50 4.61 2.40
CA THR A 326 19.25 4.09 1.24
C THR A 326 18.87 2.65 0.90
N GLY A 327 18.18 1.97 1.82
CA GLY A 327 17.74 0.58 1.67
C GLY A 327 16.81 0.14 2.79
N ALA A 328 16.46 -1.14 2.79
CA ALA A 328 15.60 -1.73 3.82
C ALA A 328 16.25 -1.72 5.21
N SER A 329 17.59 -1.85 5.30
CA SER A 329 18.33 -1.86 6.56
C SER A 329 18.10 -0.59 7.39
N ASP A 330 18.11 0.58 6.73
CA ASP A 330 17.88 1.86 7.41
C ASP A 330 16.48 1.91 8.03
N ILE A 331 15.47 1.47 7.25
CA ILE A 331 14.08 1.42 7.71
C ILE A 331 13.92 0.45 8.89
N LEU A 332 14.49 -0.77 8.78
CA LEU A 332 14.40 -1.77 9.83
C LEU A 332 15.07 -1.28 11.12
N GLN A 333 16.22 -0.62 11.01
CA GLN A 333 16.95 -0.06 12.15
C GLN A 333 16.13 1.05 12.84
N ASP A 334 15.60 2.01 12.08
CA ASP A 334 14.86 3.15 12.63
C ASP A 334 13.51 2.71 13.23
N MET A 335 12.89 1.68 12.66
CA MET A 335 11.69 1.05 13.21
C MET A 335 11.95 0.13 14.40
N ASN A 336 13.20 -0.07 14.80
CA ASN A 336 13.65 -1.03 15.82
C ASN A 336 13.16 -2.47 15.53
N TRP A 337 13.09 -2.83 14.27
CA TRP A 337 12.78 -4.19 13.86
C TRP A 337 14.06 -5.00 13.67
N ALA A 338 14.05 -6.28 14.10
CA ALA A 338 15.22 -7.13 13.94
C ALA A 338 15.63 -7.17 12.46
N VAL A 339 16.85 -6.77 12.19
CA VAL A 339 17.51 -7.00 10.90
C VAL A 339 17.88 -8.49 10.88
N PRO A 340 17.53 -9.26 9.86
CA PRO A 340 18.04 -10.61 9.73
C PRO A 340 19.57 -10.53 9.78
N GLU A 341 20.18 -11.17 10.76
CA GLU A 341 21.61 -11.38 10.70
C GLU A 341 21.88 -12.07 9.36
N GLN A 342 22.64 -11.43 8.48
CA GLN A 342 23.16 -12.08 7.29
C GLN A 342 24.16 -13.13 7.77
N GLY A 343 23.65 -14.16 8.40
CA GLY A 343 24.38 -15.38 8.65
C GLY A 343 24.74 -15.96 7.30
N LEU A 344 26.01 -15.92 6.95
CA LEU A 344 26.55 -16.85 5.95
C LEU A 344 25.93 -18.20 6.23
N PRO A 345 25.31 -18.88 5.29
CA PRO A 345 24.72 -20.21 5.54
C PRO A 345 25.85 -21.18 5.77
N LEU A 346 26.25 -21.34 7.02
CA LEU A 346 27.01 -22.48 7.50
C LEU A 346 26.03 -23.65 7.56
N PHE A 347 26.01 -24.45 6.48
CA PHE A 347 25.49 -25.81 6.42
C PHE A 347 24.14 -26.08 7.12
N SER A 348 23.04 -26.05 6.37
CA SER A 348 21.82 -26.82 6.71
C SER A 348 21.73 -28.05 5.79
N PRO A 349 21.73 -29.27 6.32
CA PRO A 349 21.49 -30.47 5.50
C PRO A 349 19.98 -30.65 5.30
N GLY A 350 19.51 -30.54 4.08
CA GLY A 350 18.17 -31.02 3.69
C GLY A 350 17.23 -30.03 3.05
N ALA A 351 17.50 -29.55 1.85
CA ALA A 351 16.50 -28.98 0.96
C ALA A 351 16.69 -29.48 -0.47
N PRO A 352 15.62 -29.71 -1.25
CA PRO A 352 15.73 -30.41 -2.53
C PRO A 352 16.28 -29.51 -3.65
N SER A 353 17.11 -30.18 -4.44
CA SER A 353 17.54 -29.89 -5.81
C SER A 353 17.96 -28.47 -6.19
N ARG A 354 19.24 -28.29 -6.13
CA ARG A 354 20.07 -27.20 -6.62
C ARG A 354 19.99 -26.99 -8.13
N ALA A 355 19.72 -25.74 -8.53
CA ALA A 355 20.43 -25.21 -9.68
C ALA A 355 21.92 -25.04 -9.29
N THR A 356 22.83 -25.51 -10.12
CA THR A 356 24.27 -25.34 -9.95
C THR A 356 24.62 -23.89 -9.73
N PRO A 357 25.47 -23.53 -8.73
CA PRO A 357 25.92 -22.15 -8.55
C PRO A 357 26.57 -21.65 -9.86
N PRO A 358 26.30 -20.41 -10.25
CA PRO A 358 26.96 -19.85 -11.43
C PRO A 358 28.47 -19.88 -11.23
N PRO A 359 29.24 -20.15 -12.27
CA PRO A 359 30.70 -20.17 -12.19
C PRO A 359 31.20 -18.80 -11.71
N LEU A 360 32.21 -18.80 -10.83
CA LEU A 360 32.85 -17.58 -10.36
C LEU A 360 33.27 -16.70 -11.56
N PRO A 361 33.01 -15.38 -11.49
CA PRO A 361 33.32 -14.48 -12.60
C PRO A 361 34.82 -14.54 -12.92
N THR A 362 35.13 -14.63 -14.22
CA THR A 362 36.51 -14.59 -14.73
C THR A 362 37.16 -13.24 -14.42
N LEU A 363 38.48 -13.17 -14.61
CA LEU A 363 39.20 -11.88 -14.38
C LEU A 363 38.63 -10.77 -15.28
N GLU A 364 38.31 -11.07 -16.54
CA GLU A 364 37.73 -10.11 -17.48
C GLU A 364 36.30 -9.69 -17.08
N GLU A 365 35.48 -10.62 -16.58
CA GLU A 365 34.15 -10.31 -16.07
C GLU A 365 34.21 -9.42 -14.81
N LYS A 366 35.21 -9.62 -13.93
CA LYS A 366 35.46 -8.75 -12.78
C LYS A 366 35.87 -7.34 -13.19
N GLU A 367 36.69 -7.18 -14.22
CA GLU A 367 37.06 -5.87 -14.79
C GLU A 367 35.84 -5.11 -15.30
N ILE A 368 34.94 -5.80 -16.04
CA ILE A 368 33.69 -5.23 -16.54
C ILE A 368 32.78 -4.82 -15.38
N LEU A 369 32.59 -5.68 -14.38
CA LEU A 369 31.79 -5.36 -13.20
C LEU A 369 32.35 -4.14 -12.45
N HIS A 370 33.67 -4.06 -12.31
CA HIS A 370 34.32 -2.91 -11.68
C HIS A 370 34.10 -1.62 -12.50
N ALA A 371 34.23 -1.66 -13.81
CA ALA A 371 33.99 -0.52 -14.67
C ALA A 371 32.52 -0.05 -14.61
N ILE A 372 31.55 -0.99 -14.58
CA ILE A 372 30.12 -0.65 -14.42
C ILE A 372 29.88 0.04 -13.05
N ARG A 373 30.52 -0.43 -11.97
CA ARG A 373 30.43 0.23 -10.64
C ARG A 373 30.96 1.67 -10.64
N LEU A 374 31.97 1.95 -11.47
CA LEU A 374 32.53 3.29 -11.65
C LEU A 374 31.67 4.19 -12.58
N GLY A 375 30.55 3.68 -13.11
CA GLY A 375 29.65 4.44 -13.97
C GLY A 375 29.87 4.28 -15.47
N PHE A 376 30.84 3.46 -15.91
CA PHE A 376 31.04 3.12 -17.31
C PHE A 376 30.09 2.00 -17.72
N ASN A 377 28.87 2.33 -18.06
CA ASN A 377 27.75 1.38 -18.16
C ASN A 377 27.14 1.24 -19.57
N THR A 378 27.79 1.76 -20.60
CA THR A 378 27.47 1.51 -22.02
C THR A 378 28.61 0.79 -22.71
N ILE A 379 28.35 0.12 -23.86
CA ILE A 379 29.39 -0.57 -24.60
C ILE A 379 30.56 0.39 -24.93
N ASP A 380 30.27 1.59 -25.39
CA ASP A 380 31.27 2.57 -25.78
C ASP A 380 32.12 3.04 -24.58
N THR A 381 31.48 3.33 -23.45
CA THR A 381 32.20 3.73 -22.23
C THR A 381 33.02 2.60 -21.63
N LEU A 382 32.54 1.36 -21.70
CA LEU A 382 33.29 0.17 -21.28
C LEU A 382 34.48 -0.09 -22.18
N CYS A 383 34.34 0.05 -23.52
CA CYS A 383 35.46 -0.05 -24.47
C CYS A 383 36.54 0.97 -24.14
N THR A 384 36.15 2.21 -23.87
CA THR A 384 37.08 3.29 -23.56
C THR A 384 37.78 3.07 -22.23
N SER A 385 37.03 2.68 -21.18
CA SER A 385 37.59 2.47 -19.84
C SER A 385 38.51 1.27 -19.75
N LEU A 386 38.21 0.18 -20.48
CA LEU A 386 38.99 -1.06 -20.40
C LEU A 386 40.04 -1.18 -21.52
N GLY A 387 40.07 -0.22 -22.45
CA GLY A 387 40.99 -0.25 -23.59
C GLY A 387 40.78 -1.47 -24.51
N LYS A 388 39.58 -2.04 -24.52
CA LYS A 388 39.22 -3.24 -25.29
C LYS A 388 38.23 -2.90 -26.40
N ALA A 389 38.38 -3.51 -27.56
CA ALA A 389 37.47 -3.29 -28.69
C ALA A 389 36.06 -3.89 -28.40
N ALA A 390 35.03 -3.32 -29.03
CA ALA A 390 33.64 -3.73 -28.84
C ALA A 390 33.38 -5.21 -29.14
N HIS A 391 34.07 -5.80 -30.13
CA HIS A 391 33.94 -7.22 -30.49
C HIS A 391 34.42 -8.17 -29.36
N ILE A 392 35.24 -7.69 -28.41
CA ILE A 392 35.68 -8.45 -27.22
C ILE A 392 34.70 -8.27 -26.07
N ILE A 393 34.20 -7.05 -25.86
CA ILE A 393 33.32 -6.71 -24.71
C ILE A 393 31.91 -7.23 -24.93
N THR A 394 31.35 -7.14 -26.15
CA THR A 394 29.96 -7.53 -26.43
C THR A 394 29.66 -9.00 -26.10
N PRO A 395 30.50 -9.99 -26.48
CA PRO A 395 30.27 -11.39 -26.12
C PRO A 395 30.35 -11.63 -24.59
N LEU A 396 31.24 -10.91 -23.90
CA LEU A 396 31.36 -11.02 -22.43
C LEU A 396 30.11 -10.45 -21.73
N LEU A 397 29.60 -9.30 -22.18
CA LEU A 397 28.35 -8.74 -21.67
C LEU A 397 27.18 -9.67 -21.93
N ALA A 398 27.05 -10.26 -23.13
CA ALA A 398 26.02 -11.23 -23.44
C ALA A 398 26.10 -12.48 -22.52
N LYS A 399 27.28 -13.00 -22.29
CA LYS A 399 27.52 -14.13 -21.37
C LYS A 399 27.13 -13.75 -19.94
N MET A 400 27.54 -12.56 -19.45
CA MET A 400 27.23 -12.08 -18.11
C MET A 400 25.73 -11.79 -17.93
N GLN A 401 25.05 -11.37 -19.00
CA GLN A 401 23.61 -11.20 -19.03
C GLN A 401 22.87 -12.54 -18.94
N ILE A 402 23.29 -13.56 -19.69
CA ILE A 402 22.74 -14.93 -19.61
C ILE A 402 22.99 -15.50 -18.23
N ALA A 403 24.16 -15.27 -17.63
CA ALA A 403 24.47 -15.66 -16.25
C ALA A 403 23.70 -14.87 -15.19
N GLY A 404 22.97 -13.79 -15.61
CA GLY A 404 22.19 -12.93 -14.71
C GLY A 404 23.04 -12.03 -13.80
N GLN A 405 24.30 -11.82 -14.11
CA GLN A 405 25.23 -10.94 -13.37
C GLN A 405 25.00 -9.46 -13.67
N ILE A 406 24.52 -9.17 -14.89
CA ILE A 406 24.15 -7.81 -15.33
C ILE A 406 22.81 -7.83 -16.06
N THR A 407 22.12 -6.69 -16.07
CA THR A 407 20.87 -6.48 -16.81
C THR A 407 20.99 -5.24 -17.70
N PRO A 408 20.64 -5.32 -18.99
CA PRO A 408 20.53 -4.15 -19.86
C PRO A 408 19.18 -3.46 -19.63
N ASP A 409 19.16 -2.13 -19.77
CA ASP A 409 17.93 -1.36 -19.88
C ASP A 409 17.57 -1.01 -21.34
N ALA A 410 16.39 -0.38 -21.53
CA ALA A 410 15.92 0.05 -22.85
C ALA A 410 16.78 1.15 -23.50
N GLY A 411 17.68 1.78 -22.75
CA GLY A 411 18.63 2.80 -23.23
C GLY A 411 20.03 2.24 -23.56
N GLY A 412 20.22 0.91 -23.45
CA GLY A 412 21.52 0.28 -23.71
C GLY A 412 22.54 0.43 -22.56
N TYR A 413 22.06 0.82 -21.35
CA TYR A 413 22.90 0.86 -20.17
C TYR A 413 22.88 -0.49 -19.44
N PHE A 414 24.02 -0.90 -18.88
CA PHE A 414 24.15 -2.13 -18.09
C PHE A 414 24.18 -1.81 -16.59
N SER A 415 23.39 -2.56 -15.82
CA SER A 415 23.40 -2.52 -14.36
C SER A 415 23.78 -3.86 -13.76
N ILE A 416 24.46 -3.84 -12.61
CA ILE A 416 24.91 -5.05 -11.91
C ILE A 416 23.76 -5.65 -11.11
N ASN A 417 23.54 -6.93 -11.25
CA ASN A 417 22.63 -7.68 -10.40
C ASN A 417 23.38 -8.17 -9.15
N SER A 418 23.36 -7.36 -8.09
CA SER A 418 24.08 -7.63 -6.84
C SER A 418 23.68 -8.91 -6.11
N ARG A 419 22.57 -9.55 -6.52
CA ARG A 419 22.05 -10.80 -5.91
C ARG A 419 22.62 -12.08 -6.50
N LYS A 420 23.37 -11.99 -7.59
CA LYS A 420 23.98 -13.16 -8.26
C LYS A 420 25.51 -13.11 -8.32
N LEU A 421 26.12 -12.15 -7.66
CA LEU A 421 27.54 -11.98 -7.43
C LEU A 421 27.91 -12.27 -5.97
#